data_05e1276c28d5a591579950b7aef4ebd1
#
_entry.id   05e1276c28d5a591579950b7aef4ebd1
#
_cell.length_a   1.000
_cell.length_b   1.000
_cell.length_c   1.000
_cell.angle_alpha   90.00
_cell.angle_beta   90.00
_cell.angle_gamma   90.00
#
_symmetry.space_group_name_H-M   'P 1'
#
loop_
_entity.id
_entity.type
_entity.pdbx_description
1 polymer ?
#
loop_
_entity_poly.entity_id
_entity_poly.type
_entity_poly.pdbx_seq_one_letter_code
_entity_poly.pdbx_strand_id
1 'polypeptide(L)'
;YITQTAAAAAYAEQLDIRTSMLKRYDIVAPHFAMYVRKQLEDRYGPELLYRGGLQVYTTVDLDLQRVAEEEARAQVAVLQEQGKDVSNAAVVVSRARTGEILGMVGSLDYWNEEIDGNVNVAIAPRQPGSSFKPFSYVTAFHQGRTAAEMVMDVHSCFDDYPNPPYCPE
;
A
#
# COMPACT_ATOMS: atom_id res chain seq x y z
N TYR A 1 -39.95 -26.99 24.09
CA TYR A 1 -39.54 -26.72 25.46
C TYR A 1 -38.59 -27.81 25.92
N ILE A 2 -37.43 -27.44 26.47
CA ILE A 2 -36.45 -28.38 27.07
C ILE A 2 -36.77 -28.56 28.55
N THR A 3 -36.48 -29.74 29.09
CA THR A 3 -36.64 -30.01 30.53
C THR A 3 -35.55 -29.28 31.34
N GLN A 4 -35.82 -29.03 32.62
CA GLN A 4 -34.85 -28.35 33.50
C GLN A 4 -33.54 -29.19 33.62
N THR A 5 -33.62 -30.50 33.60
CA THR A 5 -32.47 -31.41 33.58
C THR A 5 -31.67 -31.34 32.27
N ALA A 6 -32.30 -31.20 31.12
CA ALA A 6 -31.61 -31.02 29.85
C ALA A 6 -30.93 -29.66 29.76
N ALA A 7 -31.57 -28.60 30.30
CA ALA A 7 -30.95 -27.29 30.40
C ALA A 7 -29.70 -27.29 31.30
N ALA A 8 -29.80 -27.94 32.49
CA ALA A 8 -28.66 -28.07 33.40
C ALA A 8 -27.50 -28.87 32.80
N ALA A 9 -27.80 -29.93 32.05
CA ALA A 9 -26.77 -30.71 31.33
C ALA A 9 -26.06 -29.85 30.25
N ALA A 10 -26.84 -29.08 29.47
CA ALA A 10 -26.29 -28.21 28.45
C ALA A 10 -25.45 -27.05 29.02
N TYR A 11 -25.81 -26.52 30.19
CA TYR A 11 -24.99 -25.54 30.89
C TYR A 11 -23.70 -26.13 31.49
N ALA A 12 -23.66 -27.40 31.85
CA ALA A 12 -22.49 -28.09 32.35
C ALA A 12 -21.58 -28.61 31.22
N GLU A 13 -22.04 -28.60 30.00
CA GLU A 13 -21.25 -29.01 28.85
C GLU A 13 -20.21 -27.93 28.54
N GLN A 14 -18.92 -28.31 28.64
CA GLN A 14 -17.83 -27.43 28.30
C GLN A 14 -17.83 -27.25 26.77
N LEU A 15 -18.24 -26.07 26.29
CA LEU A 15 -18.20 -25.74 24.87
C LEU A 15 -16.74 -25.82 24.41
N ASP A 16 -16.41 -26.86 23.65
CA ASP A 16 -15.18 -26.88 22.86
C ASP A 16 -15.37 -25.89 21.70
N ILE A 17 -15.24 -24.60 22.01
CA ILE A 17 -15.15 -23.56 21.00
C ILE A 17 -13.81 -23.78 20.32
N ARG A 18 -13.78 -24.72 19.38
CA ARG A 18 -12.77 -24.67 18.34
C ARG A 18 -13.00 -23.35 17.63
N THR A 19 -12.30 -22.32 18.06
CA THR A 19 -11.96 -21.24 17.18
C THR A 19 -11.37 -21.96 15.97
N SER A 20 -12.23 -22.25 14.97
CA SER A 20 -11.72 -22.53 13.64
C SER A 20 -10.80 -21.35 13.43
N MET A 21 -9.49 -21.59 13.53
CA MET A 21 -8.54 -20.62 13.03
C MET A 21 -9.15 -20.24 11.68
N LEU A 22 -9.62 -19.01 11.60
CA LEU A 22 -10.04 -18.45 10.32
C LEU A 22 -8.91 -18.86 9.41
N LYS A 23 -9.17 -19.82 8.50
CA LYS A 23 -8.14 -20.23 7.56
C LYS A 23 -7.67 -18.92 7.01
N ARG A 24 -6.47 -18.49 7.39
CA ARG A 24 -5.83 -17.38 6.71
C ARG A 24 -5.77 -17.89 5.28
N TYR A 25 -6.68 -17.39 4.47
CA TYR A 25 -6.57 -17.64 3.04
C TYR A 25 -5.23 -17.02 2.68
N ASP A 26 -4.32 -17.82 2.15
CA ASP A 26 -3.06 -17.32 1.62
C ASP A 26 -3.39 -16.45 0.42
N ILE A 27 -3.65 -15.18 0.70
CA ILE A 27 -3.93 -14.20 -0.34
C ILE A 27 -2.58 -13.86 -0.96
N VAL A 28 -2.39 -14.25 -2.19
CA VAL A 28 -1.22 -13.85 -2.98
C VAL A 28 -1.37 -12.37 -3.35
N ALA A 29 -0.28 -11.59 -3.22
CA ALA A 29 -0.28 -10.15 -3.46
C ALA A 29 -1.40 -9.41 -2.69
N PRO A 30 -1.46 -9.51 -1.34
CA PRO A 30 -2.63 -9.06 -0.56
C PRO A 30 -2.93 -7.58 -0.74
N HIS A 31 -1.93 -6.70 -0.80
CA HIS A 31 -2.13 -5.28 -1.04
C HIS A 31 -2.76 -4.98 -2.38
N PHE A 32 -2.31 -5.65 -3.44
CA PHE A 32 -2.91 -5.53 -4.76
C PHE A 32 -4.36 -6.06 -4.79
N ALA A 33 -4.58 -7.23 -4.19
CA ALA A 33 -5.91 -7.83 -4.11
C ALA A 33 -6.91 -6.92 -3.36
N MET A 34 -6.50 -6.33 -2.22
CA MET A 34 -7.34 -5.40 -1.46
C MET A 34 -7.55 -4.07 -2.20
N TYR A 35 -6.55 -3.59 -2.93
CA TYR A 35 -6.67 -2.41 -3.79
C TYR A 35 -7.71 -2.62 -4.89
N VAL A 36 -7.65 -3.75 -5.61
CA VAL A 36 -8.64 -4.10 -6.64
C VAL A 36 -10.02 -4.29 -6.04
N ARG A 37 -10.12 -5.02 -4.92
CA ARG A 37 -11.38 -5.20 -4.19
C ARG A 37 -12.05 -3.86 -3.88
N LYS A 38 -11.28 -2.91 -3.35
CA LYS A 38 -11.80 -1.57 -3.01
C LYS A 38 -12.35 -0.85 -4.23
N GLN A 39 -11.66 -0.89 -5.36
CA GLN A 39 -12.13 -0.26 -6.61
C GLN A 39 -13.42 -0.92 -7.13
N LEU A 40 -13.51 -2.25 -7.02
CA LEU A 40 -14.72 -2.98 -7.43
C LEU A 40 -15.91 -2.66 -6.51
N GLU A 41 -15.66 -2.57 -5.21
CA GLU A 41 -16.67 -2.20 -4.22
C GLU A 41 -17.21 -0.79 -4.46
N ASP A 42 -16.32 0.18 -4.74
CA ASP A 42 -16.68 1.56 -5.04
C ASP A 42 -17.45 1.67 -6.36
N ARG A 43 -17.14 0.84 -7.35
CA ARG A 43 -17.74 0.89 -8.69
C ARG A 43 -19.05 0.13 -8.82
N TYR A 44 -19.16 -1.03 -8.17
CA TYR A 44 -20.27 -1.97 -8.37
C TYR A 44 -21.09 -2.21 -7.11
N GLY A 45 -20.64 -1.69 -5.97
CA GLY A 45 -21.25 -1.90 -4.67
C GLY A 45 -20.91 -3.25 -4.02
N PRO A 46 -21.08 -3.37 -2.70
CA PRO A 46 -20.70 -4.56 -1.95
C PRO A 46 -21.59 -5.78 -2.29
N GLU A 47 -22.85 -5.56 -2.62
CA GLU A 47 -23.79 -6.66 -2.86
C GLU A 47 -23.38 -7.48 -4.10
N LEU A 48 -23.04 -6.82 -5.20
CA LEU A 48 -22.59 -7.49 -6.41
C LEU A 48 -21.23 -8.16 -6.19
N LEU A 49 -20.34 -7.53 -5.46
CA LEU A 49 -19.01 -8.05 -5.20
C LEU A 49 -19.05 -9.36 -4.38
N TYR A 50 -19.89 -9.42 -3.34
CA TYR A 50 -19.90 -10.57 -2.43
C TYR A 50 -20.92 -11.66 -2.78
N ARG A 51 -21.94 -11.35 -3.59
CA ARG A 51 -23.01 -12.28 -3.94
C ARG A 51 -23.14 -12.55 -5.44
N GLY A 52 -22.51 -11.73 -6.27
CA GLY A 52 -22.64 -11.77 -7.72
C GLY A 52 -21.81 -12.83 -8.44
N GLY A 53 -20.92 -13.56 -7.72
CA GLY A 53 -20.08 -14.60 -8.34
C GLY A 53 -19.11 -14.06 -9.40
N LEU A 54 -18.59 -12.85 -9.20
CA LEU A 54 -17.69 -12.18 -10.15
C LEU A 54 -16.38 -12.95 -10.34
N GLN A 55 -15.95 -13.09 -11.58
CA GLN A 55 -14.59 -13.46 -11.94
C GLN A 55 -13.84 -12.21 -12.35
N VAL A 56 -12.75 -11.91 -11.63
CA VAL A 56 -11.97 -10.67 -11.82
C VAL A 56 -10.60 -11.01 -12.39
N TYR A 57 -10.35 -10.59 -13.62
CA TYR A 57 -9.05 -10.69 -14.27
C TYR A 57 -8.28 -9.39 -14.05
N THR A 58 -7.04 -9.50 -13.62
CA THR A 58 -6.20 -8.36 -13.25
C THR A 58 -4.90 -8.35 -14.04
N THR A 59 -4.14 -7.27 -13.92
CA THR A 59 -2.86 -7.07 -14.59
C THR A 59 -1.65 -7.54 -13.78
N VAL A 60 -1.86 -8.02 -12.53
CA VAL A 60 -0.75 -8.46 -11.67
C VAL A 60 0.01 -9.61 -12.32
N ASP A 61 1.33 -9.49 -12.31
CA ASP A 61 2.29 -10.52 -12.69
C ASP A 61 2.91 -11.06 -11.41
N LEU A 62 2.65 -12.32 -11.09
CA LEU A 62 3.08 -12.91 -9.82
C LEU A 62 4.60 -13.08 -9.71
N ASP A 63 5.31 -13.21 -10.82
CA ASP A 63 6.76 -13.29 -10.81
C ASP A 63 7.36 -11.91 -10.50
N LEU A 64 6.85 -10.84 -11.12
CA LEU A 64 7.25 -9.47 -10.80
C LEU A 64 6.84 -9.07 -9.39
N GLN A 65 5.67 -9.50 -8.92
CA GLN A 65 5.24 -9.27 -7.54
C GLN A 65 6.22 -9.88 -6.53
N ARG A 66 6.61 -11.14 -6.74
CA ARG A 66 7.56 -11.84 -5.88
C ARG A 66 8.93 -11.16 -5.86
N VAL A 67 9.44 -10.78 -7.03
CA VAL A 67 10.71 -10.04 -7.13
C VAL A 67 10.61 -8.72 -6.37
N ALA A 68 9.53 -7.96 -6.52
CA ALA A 68 9.33 -6.70 -5.82
C ALA A 68 9.30 -6.88 -4.29
N GLU A 69 8.68 -7.95 -3.79
CA GLU A 69 8.65 -8.27 -2.36
C GLU A 69 10.04 -8.67 -1.83
N GLU A 70 10.76 -9.50 -2.57
CA GLU A 70 12.12 -9.95 -2.22
C GLU A 70 13.09 -8.76 -2.16
N GLU A 71 13.09 -7.92 -3.18
CA GLU A 71 13.97 -6.74 -3.26
C GLU A 71 13.63 -5.70 -2.19
N ALA A 72 12.34 -5.49 -1.89
CA ALA A 72 11.94 -4.59 -0.82
C ALA A 72 12.47 -5.05 0.53
N ARG A 73 12.36 -6.35 0.84
CA ARG A 73 12.89 -6.92 2.09
C ARG A 73 14.42 -6.84 2.14
N ALA A 74 15.09 -7.20 1.05
CA ALA A 74 16.54 -7.13 0.98
C ALA A 74 17.07 -5.70 1.20
N GLN A 75 16.45 -4.71 0.55
CA GLN A 75 16.87 -3.32 0.70
C GLN A 75 16.66 -2.78 2.12
N VAL A 76 15.54 -3.11 2.76
CA VAL A 76 15.31 -2.71 4.17
C VAL A 76 16.34 -3.35 5.09
N ALA A 77 16.66 -4.63 4.91
CA ALA A 77 17.69 -5.30 5.69
C ALA A 77 19.05 -4.60 5.56
N VAL A 78 19.48 -4.26 4.33
CA VAL A 78 20.73 -3.50 4.09
C VAL A 78 20.72 -2.14 4.80
N LEU A 79 19.60 -1.42 4.77
CA LEU A 79 19.50 -0.12 5.43
C LEU A 79 19.56 -0.27 6.96
N GLN A 80 18.94 -1.28 7.52
CA GLN A 80 19.01 -1.59 8.95
C GLN A 80 20.45 -1.94 9.39
N GLU A 81 21.17 -2.75 8.61
CA GLU A 81 22.60 -3.04 8.83
C GLU A 81 23.46 -1.78 8.82
N GLN A 82 23.08 -0.77 8.05
CA GLN A 82 23.73 0.55 8.03
C GLN A 82 23.31 1.46 9.20
N GLY A 83 22.54 0.95 10.14
CA GLY A 83 22.04 1.71 11.30
C GLY A 83 20.94 2.73 10.96
N LYS A 84 20.24 2.55 9.83
CA LYS A 84 19.09 3.39 9.50
C LYS A 84 17.85 2.89 10.20
N ASP A 85 17.07 3.81 10.74
CA ASP A 85 15.77 3.52 11.36
C ASP A 85 14.70 3.38 10.27
N VAL A 86 14.63 2.20 9.67
CA VAL A 86 13.69 1.83 8.60
C VAL A 86 13.05 0.51 8.94
N SER A 87 11.73 0.47 9.05
CA SER A 87 10.97 -0.74 9.41
C SER A 87 10.12 -1.29 8.26
N ASN A 88 9.87 -0.50 7.21
CA ASN A 88 8.92 -0.86 6.18
C ASN A 88 9.31 -0.26 4.81
N ALA A 89 8.74 -0.82 3.73
CA ALA A 89 8.91 -0.32 2.36
C ALA A 89 7.65 -0.57 1.54
N ALA A 90 7.50 0.21 0.46
CA ALA A 90 6.46 0.02 -0.53
C ALA A 90 7.05 0.08 -1.95
N VAL A 91 6.51 -0.75 -2.84
CA VAL A 91 6.93 -0.82 -4.25
C VAL A 91 5.72 -0.91 -5.16
N VAL A 92 5.72 -0.14 -6.25
CA VAL A 92 4.75 -0.28 -7.34
C VAL A 92 5.51 -0.57 -8.63
N VAL A 93 5.17 -1.67 -9.26
CA VAL A 93 5.70 -2.05 -10.58
C VAL A 93 4.64 -1.76 -11.62
N SER A 94 4.95 -0.92 -12.59
CA SER A 94 4.00 -0.54 -13.64
C SER A 94 4.59 -0.70 -15.03
N ARG A 95 3.72 -0.98 -16.01
CA ARG A 95 4.08 -0.99 -17.42
C ARG A 95 4.08 0.45 -17.93
N ALA A 96 5.25 1.00 -18.22
CA ALA A 96 5.42 2.41 -18.57
C ALA A 96 4.57 2.87 -19.77
N ARG A 97 4.26 1.97 -20.70
CA ARG A 97 3.50 2.32 -21.93
C ARG A 97 1.98 2.39 -21.72
N THR A 98 1.45 1.62 -20.77
CA THR A 98 -0.01 1.46 -20.57
C THR A 98 -0.47 1.95 -19.21
N GLY A 99 0.44 2.06 -18.23
CA GLY A 99 0.10 2.40 -16.85
C GLY A 99 -0.46 1.22 -16.03
N GLU A 100 -0.49 0.01 -16.61
CA GLU A 100 -0.92 -1.19 -15.90
C GLU A 100 -0.05 -1.45 -14.67
N ILE A 101 -0.67 -1.72 -13.54
CA ILE A 101 0.02 -2.12 -12.32
C ILE A 101 0.29 -3.63 -12.41
N LEU A 102 1.56 -4.00 -12.46
CA LEU A 102 2.02 -5.39 -12.57
C LEU A 102 2.39 -5.99 -11.22
N GLY A 103 2.69 -5.14 -10.23
CA GLY A 103 2.99 -5.55 -8.86
C GLY A 103 2.77 -4.41 -7.89
N MET A 104 2.35 -4.74 -6.66
CA MET A 104 2.11 -3.75 -5.60
C MET A 104 2.45 -4.35 -4.24
N VAL A 105 3.50 -3.83 -3.65
CA VAL A 105 3.93 -4.10 -2.28
C VAL A 105 3.56 -2.87 -1.45
N GLY A 106 2.63 -2.98 -0.55
CA GLY A 106 2.22 -1.87 0.31
C GLY A 106 2.92 -1.87 1.67
N SER A 107 3.48 -3.03 2.06
CA SER A 107 4.32 -3.23 3.23
C SER A 107 5.17 -4.49 3.04
N LEU A 108 6.21 -4.67 3.84
CA LEU A 108 7.06 -5.86 3.79
C LEU A 108 6.34 -7.15 4.18
N ASP A 109 5.36 -7.06 5.08
CA ASP A 109 4.52 -8.18 5.51
C ASP A 109 3.12 -7.66 5.86
N TYR A 110 2.15 -8.07 5.05
CA TYR A 110 0.75 -7.68 5.21
C TYR A 110 0.15 -8.06 6.57
N TRP A 111 0.62 -9.15 7.16
CA TRP A 111 0.08 -9.71 8.39
C TRP A 111 0.81 -9.27 9.66
N ASN A 112 1.89 -8.52 9.52
CA ASN A 112 2.67 -8.02 10.65
C ASN A 112 2.02 -6.77 11.24
N GLU A 113 1.45 -6.91 12.44
CA GLU A 113 0.79 -5.82 13.17
C GLU A 113 1.79 -4.80 13.74
N GLU A 114 3.06 -5.18 13.97
CA GLU A 114 4.09 -4.27 14.52
C GLU A 114 4.46 -3.14 13.56
N ILE A 115 4.28 -3.36 12.27
CA ILE A 115 4.55 -2.37 11.20
C ILE A 115 3.28 -1.86 10.53
N ASP A 116 2.11 -2.10 11.14
CA ASP A 116 0.81 -1.82 10.50
C ASP A 116 0.71 -2.42 9.09
N GLY A 117 1.15 -3.69 8.96
CA GLY A 117 1.38 -4.35 7.66
C GLY A 117 0.19 -4.34 6.70
N ASN A 118 -1.04 -4.27 7.21
CA ASN A 118 -2.25 -4.18 6.40
C ASN A 118 -2.47 -2.80 5.75
N VAL A 119 -1.76 -1.77 6.21
CA VAL A 119 -1.80 -0.43 5.61
C VAL A 119 -1.05 -0.42 4.29
N ASN A 120 -1.73 -0.08 3.20
CA ASN A 120 -1.10 0.03 1.89
C ASN A 120 -0.39 1.37 1.75
N VAL A 121 0.90 1.40 2.09
CA VAL A 121 1.72 2.62 2.04
C VAL A 121 1.96 3.10 0.59
N ALA A 122 1.84 2.20 -0.42
CA ALA A 122 1.98 2.56 -1.83
C ALA A 122 0.92 3.56 -2.33
N ILE A 123 -0.25 3.61 -1.66
CA ILE A 123 -1.36 4.52 -2.02
C ILE A 123 -1.67 5.54 -0.91
N ALA A 124 -1.00 5.45 0.22
CA ALA A 124 -1.18 6.40 1.31
C ALA A 124 -0.58 7.77 0.96
N PRO A 125 -1.26 8.89 1.28
CA PRO A 125 -0.69 10.22 1.10
C PRO A 125 0.62 10.37 1.87
N ARG A 126 1.67 10.79 1.17
CA ARG A 126 3.01 10.98 1.72
C ARG A 126 3.66 12.24 1.16
N GLN A 127 4.54 12.84 1.93
CA GLN A 127 5.38 13.93 1.44
C GLN A 127 6.41 13.35 0.45
N PRO A 128 6.43 13.80 -0.80
CA PRO A 128 7.30 13.23 -1.84
C PRO A 128 8.77 13.61 -1.66
N GLY A 129 9.06 14.72 -0.98
CA GLY A 129 10.41 15.24 -0.88
C GLY A 129 11.05 15.43 -2.26
N SER A 130 12.34 15.13 -2.36
CA SER A 130 13.09 15.25 -3.62
C SER A 130 12.65 14.31 -4.74
N SER A 131 11.85 13.29 -4.45
CA SER A 131 11.29 12.42 -5.50
C SER A 131 10.28 13.12 -6.40
N PHE A 132 9.81 14.32 -6.01
CA PHE A 132 8.96 15.17 -6.83
C PHE A 132 9.73 15.95 -7.92
N LYS A 133 11.05 16.12 -7.78
CA LYS A 133 11.86 16.89 -8.72
C LYS A 133 11.74 16.48 -10.20
N PRO A 134 11.68 15.18 -10.55
CA PRO A 134 11.48 14.78 -11.95
C PRO A 134 10.22 15.39 -12.58
N PHE A 135 9.13 15.50 -11.83
CA PHE A 135 7.88 16.12 -12.32
C PHE A 135 8.06 17.62 -12.56
N SER A 136 8.78 18.31 -11.69
CA SER A 136 9.10 19.72 -11.85
C SER A 136 9.97 19.97 -13.09
N TYR A 137 10.99 19.13 -13.33
CA TYR A 137 11.83 19.24 -14.50
C TYR A 137 11.10 18.92 -15.80
N VAL A 138 10.30 17.85 -15.82
CA VAL A 138 9.49 17.51 -16.99
C VAL A 138 8.52 18.64 -17.33
N THR A 139 7.89 19.24 -16.34
CA THR A 139 7.00 20.39 -16.52
C THR A 139 7.75 21.59 -17.10
N ALA A 140 8.93 21.89 -16.58
CA ALA A 140 9.76 22.98 -17.08
C ALA A 140 10.16 22.75 -18.55
N PHE A 141 10.57 21.54 -18.91
CA PHE A 141 10.89 21.18 -20.30
C PHE A 141 9.67 21.28 -21.22
N HIS A 142 8.51 20.86 -20.75
CA HIS A 142 7.25 21.00 -21.51
C HIS A 142 6.89 22.47 -21.76
N GLN A 143 7.27 23.36 -20.84
CA GLN A 143 7.12 24.83 -20.98
C GLN A 143 8.21 25.50 -21.83
N GLY A 144 9.09 24.72 -22.47
CA GLY A 144 10.13 25.20 -23.37
C GLY A 144 11.45 25.56 -22.71
N ARG A 145 11.63 25.27 -21.42
CA ARG A 145 12.92 25.40 -20.74
C ARG A 145 13.89 24.31 -21.17
N THR A 146 15.18 24.59 -21.05
CA THR A 146 16.22 23.61 -21.45
C THR A 146 17.00 23.14 -20.25
N ALA A 147 17.62 21.96 -20.33
CA ALA A 147 18.52 21.44 -19.29
C ALA A 147 19.79 22.30 -19.09
N ALA A 148 20.12 23.13 -20.07
CA ALA A 148 21.27 24.05 -20.00
C ALA A 148 20.92 25.43 -19.42
N GLU A 149 19.67 25.65 -19.04
CA GLU A 149 19.26 26.91 -18.40
C GLU A 149 19.88 27.05 -17.02
N MET A 150 20.51 28.18 -16.78
CA MET A 150 21.12 28.46 -15.49
C MET A 150 20.04 28.91 -14.49
N VAL A 151 19.97 28.23 -13.36
CA VAL A 151 19.14 28.62 -12.21
C VAL A 151 20.08 29.19 -11.16
N MET A 152 19.80 30.38 -10.69
CA MET A 152 20.60 31.00 -9.60
C MET A 152 20.20 30.34 -8.27
N ASP A 153 21.18 29.77 -7.59
CA ASP A 153 21.05 29.25 -6.22
C ASP A 153 21.40 30.41 -5.25
N VAL A 154 20.41 31.24 -4.97
CA VAL A 154 20.52 32.40 -4.10
C VAL A 154 19.43 32.34 -3.04
N HIS A 155 19.73 32.89 -1.86
CA HIS A 155 18.73 33.03 -0.80
C HIS A 155 17.51 33.79 -1.34
N SER A 156 16.36 33.13 -1.36
CA SER A 156 15.10 33.66 -1.90
C SER A 156 13.96 33.34 -0.95
N CYS A 157 13.13 34.37 -0.70
CA CYS A 157 11.93 34.19 0.09
C CYS A 157 10.68 34.15 -0.83
N PHE A 158 9.75 33.27 -0.56
CA PHE A 158 8.49 33.16 -1.26
C PHE A 158 7.35 33.54 -0.34
N ASP A 159 6.43 34.36 -0.82
CA ASP A 159 5.23 34.70 -0.07
C ASP A 159 4.35 33.46 0.06
N ASP A 160 4.04 33.07 1.30
CA ASP A 160 3.20 31.91 1.64
C ASP A 160 1.99 32.38 2.48
N TYR A 161 1.25 33.36 1.95
CA TYR A 161 0.08 33.90 2.64
C TYR A 161 -0.98 32.80 2.88
N PRO A 162 -1.55 32.65 4.10
CA PRO A 162 -1.46 33.53 5.28
C PRO A 162 -0.28 33.25 6.22
N ASN A 163 0.62 32.32 5.89
CA ASN A 163 1.80 32.01 6.69
C ASN A 163 2.91 33.05 6.51
N PRO A 164 3.92 33.09 7.39
CA PRO A 164 5.11 33.89 7.15
C PRO A 164 5.85 33.41 5.89
N PRO A 165 6.62 34.30 5.22
CA PRO A 165 7.35 33.95 4.01
C PRO A 165 8.21 32.70 4.20
N TYR A 166 8.17 31.79 3.23
CA TYR A 166 9.02 30.62 3.18
C TYR A 166 10.37 30.98 2.57
N CYS A 167 11.42 30.90 3.38
CA CYS A 167 12.79 31.20 2.98
C CYS A 167 13.66 29.96 3.15
N PRO A 168 13.75 29.06 2.14
CA PRO A 168 14.63 27.90 2.21
C PRO A 168 16.11 28.32 2.24
N GLU A 169 16.91 27.60 3.05
CA GLU A 169 18.38 27.75 3.11
C GLU A 169 19.05 27.05 1.92
#